data_ba02f7e442ef7f17be4659222fc852cc
#
_entry.id   ba02f7e442ef7f17be4659222fc852cc
#
_cell.length_a   1.000
_cell.length_b   1.000
_cell.length_c   1.000
_cell.angle_alpha   90.00
_cell.angle_beta   90.00
_cell.angle_gamma   90.00
#
_symmetry.space_group_name_H-M   'P 1'
#
loop_
_entity.id
_entity.type
_entity.pdbx_description
1 polymer ?
#
loop_
_entity_poly.entity_id
_entity_poly.type
_entity_poly.pdbx_seq_one_letter_code
_entity_poly.pdbx_strand_id
1 'polypeptide(L)'
;VHTVEEMDYVSFLKGRELIVTTGIREKDEETLVRFVKSLHETGASGLVINIGKYITRVPRGVIVYSEEAGFPVFTLPWEVHLVDFNRDLCNLIYKTMQEQDGLETALQKAIFSRKEEQQYMPVLHENHIHKDTEFFMIQCYFPANKDIQADDKFDNTQFFYRFIRQCQQIFAEKKVLSVIFQRDLYITLVAKMPAGTERANVIQQIKTFSESFARQKELYMAVGDEETVVENLWEKYRDLSYLCRWGRQKGKNICQEEELGISRLWLSIGNIKKLEKYREEML
;
A
#
# COMPACT_ATOMS: atom_id res chain seq x y z
N VAL A 1 12.12 14.21 -3.21
CA VAL A 1 12.97 14.81 -4.26
C VAL A 1 14.32 15.13 -3.64
N HIS A 2 15.41 14.78 -4.31
CA HIS A 2 16.77 15.00 -3.82
C HIS A 2 17.64 15.56 -4.95
N THR A 3 18.45 16.59 -4.66
CA THR A 3 19.41 17.12 -5.64
C THR A 3 20.75 16.47 -5.41
N VAL A 4 21.30 15.82 -6.44
CA VAL A 4 22.59 15.12 -6.40
C VAL A 4 23.42 15.52 -7.62
N GLU A 5 24.63 16.02 -7.36
CA GLU A 5 25.53 16.50 -8.40
C GLU A 5 26.80 15.63 -8.55
N GLU A 6 27.04 14.69 -7.63
CA GLU A 6 28.24 13.85 -7.61
C GLU A 6 27.91 12.41 -7.26
N MET A 7 28.65 11.46 -7.89
CA MET A 7 28.50 10.02 -7.66
C MET A 7 28.64 9.61 -6.18
N ASP A 8 29.51 10.27 -5.44
CA ASP A 8 29.79 9.94 -4.03
C ASP A 8 28.56 10.05 -3.13
N TYR A 9 27.61 10.92 -3.49
CA TYR A 9 26.35 11.10 -2.73
C TYR A 9 25.28 10.05 -3.04
N VAL A 10 25.47 9.25 -4.08
CA VAL A 10 24.49 8.19 -4.43
C VAL A 10 24.37 7.15 -3.30
N SER A 11 25.45 6.88 -2.59
CA SER A 11 25.47 5.95 -1.44
C SER A 11 24.59 6.37 -0.26
N PHE A 12 24.21 7.65 -0.16
CA PHE A 12 23.34 8.17 0.90
C PHE A 12 21.85 8.08 0.56
N LEU A 13 21.51 7.71 -0.66
CA LEU A 13 20.12 7.54 -1.08
C LEU A 13 19.51 6.31 -0.38
N LYS A 14 18.25 6.44 -0.01
CA LYS A 14 17.48 5.36 0.65
C LYS A 14 16.67 4.52 -0.35
N GLY A 15 16.74 4.89 -1.64
CA GLY A 15 15.88 4.39 -2.71
C GLY A 15 14.56 5.16 -2.79
N ARG A 16 13.94 5.15 -3.99
CA ARG A 16 12.66 5.80 -4.34
C ARG A 16 12.68 7.32 -4.42
N GLU A 17 13.83 7.94 -4.28
CA GLU A 17 13.93 9.36 -4.52
C GLU A 17 13.83 9.66 -6.03
N LEU A 18 13.15 10.76 -6.38
CA LEU A 18 13.34 11.42 -7.66
C LEU A 18 14.57 12.31 -7.53
N ILE A 19 15.60 12.01 -8.31
CA ILE A 19 16.85 12.73 -8.27
C ILE A 19 16.81 13.86 -9.28
N VAL A 20 17.34 15.01 -8.91
CA VAL A 20 17.50 16.18 -9.78
C VAL A 20 18.99 16.49 -9.87
N THR A 21 19.51 16.66 -11.09
CA THR A 21 20.90 17.07 -11.34
C THR A 21 20.97 18.19 -12.36
N THR A 22 21.93 19.09 -12.20
CA THR A 22 22.32 20.08 -13.21
C THR A 22 23.43 19.57 -14.11
N GLY A 23 24.08 18.45 -13.72
CA GLY A 23 25.23 17.89 -14.41
C GLY A 23 26.49 18.74 -14.34
N ILE A 24 26.59 19.61 -13.31
CA ILE A 24 27.75 20.51 -13.15
C ILE A 24 29.07 19.74 -12.98
N ARG A 25 29.01 18.55 -12.44
CA ARG A 25 30.17 17.69 -12.18
C ARG A 25 30.39 16.61 -13.25
N GLU A 26 29.33 16.27 -13.98
CA GLU A 26 29.34 15.20 -15.00
C GLU A 26 29.70 15.81 -16.38
N LYS A 27 31.00 15.81 -16.70
CA LYS A 27 31.52 16.51 -17.88
C LYS A 27 31.49 15.70 -19.16
N ASP A 28 31.32 14.40 -19.09
CA ASP A 28 31.32 13.51 -20.25
C ASP A 28 30.15 12.50 -20.19
N GLU A 29 29.81 11.97 -21.38
CA GLU A 29 28.71 11.03 -21.55
C GLU A 29 28.89 9.73 -20.72
N GLU A 30 30.12 9.20 -20.67
CA GLU A 30 30.39 7.95 -19.97
C GLU A 30 30.16 8.08 -18.45
N THR A 31 30.59 9.19 -17.88
CA THR A 31 30.38 9.51 -16.46
C THR A 31 28.91 9.68 -16.14
N LEU A 32 28.14 10.36 -17.02
CA LEU A 32 26.71 10.51 -16.84
C LEU A 32 25.96 9.17 -16.93
N VAL A 33 26.34 8.30 -17.87
CA VAL A 33 25.77 6.94 -17.98
C VAL A 33 26.05 6.12 -16.71
N ARG A 34 27.28 6.18 -16.18
CA ARG A 34 27.63 5.52 -14.92
C ARG A 34 26.81 6.06 -13.74
N PHE A 35 26.63 7.37 -13.68
CA PHE A 35 25.80 8.00 -12.67
C PHE A 35 24.34 7.50 -12.72
N VAL A 36 23.73 7.45 -13.91
CA VAL A 36 22.37 6.94 -14.10
C VAL A 36 22.25 5.47 -13.67
N LYS A 37 23.24 4.64 -14.03
CA LYS A 37 23.30 3.23 -13.61
C LYS A 37 23.34 3.11 -12.08
N SER A 38 24.20 3.87 -11.44
CA SER A 38 24.35 3.86 -9.98
C SER A 38 23.07 4.32 -9.26
N LEU A 39 22.36 5.32 -9.80
CA LEU A 39 21.07 5.75 -9.28
C LEU A 39 20.00 4.64 -9.39
N HIS A 40 19.95 3.96 -10.52
CA HIS A 40 19.04 2.84 -10.72
C HIS A 40 19.33 1.68 -9.77
N GLU A 41 20.59 1.30 -9.63
CA GLU A 41 21.06 0.23 -8.72
C GLU A 41 20.74 0.54 -7.24
N THR A 42 20.78 1.81 -6.86
CA THR A 42 20.43 2.26 -5.51
C THR A 42 18.89 2.31 -5.29
N GLY A 43 18.10 2.08 -6.35
CA GLY A 43 16.65 2.06 -6.28
C GLY A 43 15.98 3.44 -6.33
N ALA A 44 16.66 4.45 -6.88
CA ALA A 44 16.04 5.74 -7.18
C ALA A 44 14.82 5.55 -8.11
N SER A 45 13.80 6.39 -7.98
CA SER A 45 12.57 6.31 -8.79
C SER A 45 12.72 6.90 -10.18
N GLY A 46 13.75 7.71 -10.41
CA GLY A 46 14.04 8.36 -11.69
C GLY A 46 14.99 9.52 -11.54
N LEU A 47 15.38 10.08 -12.68
CA LEU A 47 16.29 11.21 -12.78
C LEU A 47 15.68 12.37 -13.57
N VAL A 48 15.79 13.58 -13.07
CA VAL A 48 15.51 14.83 -13.77
C VAL A 48 16.83 15.53 -14.08
N ILE A 49 17.12 15.75 -15.34
CA ILE A 49 18.31 16.46 -15.81
C ILE A 49 17.90 17.89 -16.17
N ASN A 50 18.45 18.88 -15.47
CA ASN A 50 18.26 20.28 -15.80
C ASN A 50 19.15 20.65 -16.99
N ILE A 51 18.56 20.70 -18.20
CA ILE A 51 19.28 20.95 -19.44
C ILE A 51 19.43 22.44 -19.72
N GLY A 52 20.66 22.83 -20.11
CA GLY A 52 21.01 24.22 -20.47
C GLY A 52 22.50 24.48 -20.37
N LYS A 53 22.96 25.00 -19.23
CA LYS A 53 24.32 25.49 -19.09
C LYS A 53 25.39 24.39 -19.10
N TYR A 54 25.15 23.26 -18.46
CA TYR A 54 26.16 22.19 -18.29
C TYR A 54 25.86 20.99 -19.20
N ILE A 55 24.63 20.55 -19.24
CA ILE A 55 24.15 19.52 -20.14
C ILE A 55 23.18 20.19 -21.12
N THR A 56 23.52 20.26 -22.39
CA THR A 56 22.68 20.87 -23.43
C THR A 56 21.66 19.90 -24.03
N ARG A 57 21.93 18.60 -23.93
CA ARG A 57 21.04 17.51 -24.39
C ARG A 57 21.35 16.24 -23.61
N VAL A 58 20.35 15.40 -23.45
CA VAL A 58 20.57 14.08 -22.85
C VAL A 58 21.43 13.22 -23.79
N PRO A 59 22.56 12.67 -23.35
CA PRO A 59 23.41 11.83 -24.17
C PRO A 59 22.67 10.55 -24.60
N ARG A 60 23.04 10.05 -25.79
CA ARG A 60 22.40 8.86 -26.37
C ARG A 60 22.55 7.62 -25.49
N GLY A 61 23.71 7.44 -24.85
CA GLY A 61 23.95 6.33 -23.93
C GLY A 61 23.00 6.32 -22.73
N VAL A 62 22.62 7.50 -22.23
CA VAL A 62 21.63 7.62 -21.14
C VAL A 62 20.23 7.20 -21.63
N ILE A 63 19.84 7.64 -22.84
CA ILE A 63 18.52 7.30 -23.42
C ILE A 63 18.44 5.78 -23.62
N VAL A 64 19.43 5.17 -24.25
CA VAL A 64 19.47 3.72 -24.49
C VAL A 64 19.36 2.95 -23.18
N TYR A 65 20.17 3.31 -22.19
CA TYR A 65 20.12 2.65 -20.89
C TYR A 65 18.75 2.83 -20.19
N SER A 66 18.19 4.04 -20.25
CA SER A 66 16.88 4.35 -19.67
C SER A 66 15.77 3.47 -20.27
N GLU A 67 15.76 3.29 -21.59
CA GLU A 67 14.80 2.44 -22.30
C GLU A 67 14.97 0.94 -21.95
N GLU A 68 16.20 0.45 -21.99
CA GLU A 68 16.52 -0.97 -21.71
C GLU A 68 16.23 -1.35 -20.24
N ALA A 69 16.57 -0.47 -19.30
CA ALA A 69 16.42 -0.71 -17.87
C ALA A 69 15.03 -0.33 -17.32
N GLY A 70 14.19 0.37 -18.09
CA GLY A 70 12.93 0.94 -17.63
C GLY A 70 13.11 2.02 -16.55
N PHE A 71 14.28 2.69 -16.52
CA PHE A 71 14.57 3.74 -15.55
C PHE A 71 14.17 5.10 -16.09
N PRO A 72 13.17 5.82 -15.51
CA PRO A 72 12.67 7.06 -16.08
C PRO A 72 13.68 8.20 -15.95
N VAL A 73 13.96 8.85 -17.10
CA VAL A 73 14.80 10.03 -17.19
C VAL A 73 13.99 11.18 -17.82
N PHE A 74 13.92 12.29 -17.11
CA PHE A 74 13.19 13.49 -17.52
C PHE A 74 14.15 14.65 -17.78
N THR A 75 13.73 15.62 -18.57
CA THR A 75 14.46 16.85 -18.77
C THR A 75 13.70 18.03 -18.20
N LEU A 76 14.43 18.98 -17.61
CA LEU A 76 13.90 20.22 -17.10
C LEU A 76 14.66 21.38 -17.78
N PRO A 77 13.96 22.32 -18.43
CA PRO A 77 14.62 23.50 -19.03
C PRO A 77 15.36 24.33 -18.00
N TRP A 78 16.46 24.95 -18.40
CA TRP A 78 17.31 25.77 -17.52
C TRP A 78 16.57 26.97 -16.91
N GLU A 79 15.60 27.51 -17.63
CA GLU A 79 14.78 28.66 -17.22
C GLU A 79 13.86 28.33 -16.03
N VAL A 80 13.64 27.04 -15.77
CA VAL A 80 12.84 26.61 -14.61
C VAL A 80 13.71 26.58 -13.37
N HIS A 81 13.38 27.42 -12.40
CA HIS A 81 14.09 27.45 -11.14
C HIS A 81 13.89 26.14 -10.34
N LEU A 82 14.97 25.44 -10.04
CA LEU A 82 14.94 24.17 -9.30
C LEU A 82 14.20 24.27 -7.96
N VAL A 83 14.30 25.44 -7.29
CA VAL A 83 13.60 25.68 -6.02
C VAL A 83 12.08 25.64 -6.22
N ASP A 84 11.58 26.27 -7.28
CA ASP A 84 10.15 26.31 -7.60
C ASP A 84 9.66 24.92 -8.01
N PHE A 85 10.41 24.25 -8.87
CA PHE A 85 10.13 22.87 -9.29
C PHE A 85 10.05 21.91 -8.08
N ASN A 86 11.05 21.96 -7.20
CA ASN A 86 11.06 21.13 -5.99
C ASN A 86 9.88 21.44 -5.07
N ARG A 87 9.58 22.73 -4.85
CA ARG A 87 8.43 23.17 -4.05
C ARG A 87 7.12 22.64 -4.62
N ASP A 88 6.91 22.77 -5.93
CA ASP A 88 5.67 22.36 -6.58
C ASP A 88 5.49 20.83 -6.56
N LEU A 89 6.56 20.07 -6.76
CA LEU A 89 6.54 18.61 -6.58
C LEU A 89 6.25 18.20 -5.14
N CYS A 90 6.90 18.84 -4.16
CA CYS A 90 6.63 18.56 -2.75
C CYS A 90 5.18 18.89 -2.40
N ASN A 91 4.64 20.02 -2.86
CA ASN A 91 3.25 20.40 -2.64
C ASN A 91 2.28 19.38 -3.27
N LEU A 92 2.57 18.89 -4.47
CA LEU A 92 1.77 17.84 -5.11
C LEU A 92 1.79 16.54 -4.31
N ILE A 93 2.96 16.12 -3.86
CA ILE A 93 3.12 14.93 -3.01
C ILE A 93 2.33 15.10 -1.71
N TYR A 94 2.48 16.22 -1.02
CA TYR A 94 1.76 16.49 0.23
C TYR A 94 0.24 16.52 0.02
N LYS A 95 -0.23 17.16 -1.06
CA LYS A 95 -1.65 17.18 -1.39
C LYS A 95 -2.20 15.77 -1.62
N THR A 96 -1.51 14.97 -2.41
CA THR A 96 -1.91 13.57 -2.68
C THR A 96 -1.91 12.74 -1.38
N MET A 97 -0.91 12.93 -0.52
CA MET A 97 -0.88 12.24 0.79
C MET A 97 -2.06 12.68 1.68
N GLN A 98 -2.36 13.98 1.75
CA GLN A 98 -3.50 14.47 2.54
C GLN A 98 -4.85 13.95 2.02
N GLU A 99 -5.02 13.86 0.71
CA GLU A 99 -6.22 13.30 0.09
C GLU A 99 -6.37 11.79 0.43
N GLN A 100 -5.28 11.03 0.36
CA GLN A 100 -5.26 9.61 0.75
C GLN A 100 -5.51 9.42 2.24
N ASP A 101 -4.86 10.20 3.10
CA ASP A 101 -5.06 10.17 4.55
C ASP A 101 -6.50 10.55 4.91
N GLY A 102 -7.10 11.49 4.18
CA GLY A 102 -8.49 11.89 4.32
C GLY A 102 -9.44 10.75 4.00
N LEU A 103 -9.25 10.07 2.88
CA LEU A 103 -10.06 8.92 2.47
C LEU A 103 -9.89 7.73 3.42
N GLU A 104 -8.65 7.43 3.84
CA GLU A 104 -8.36 6.38 4.81
C GLU A 104 -9.08 6.67 6.14
N THR A 105 -8.96 7.88 6.65
CA THR A 105 -9.61 8.31 7.88
C THR A 105 -11.14 8.23 7.76
N ALA A 106 -11.71 8.64 6.62
CA ALA A 106 -13.14 8.58 6.39
C ALA A 106 -13.67 7.14 6.37
N LEU A 107 -12.98 6.22 5.69
CA LEU A 107 -13.35 4.79 5.67
C LEU A 107 -13.15 4.14 7.04
N GLN A 108 -12.09 4.47 7.78
CA GLN A 108 -11.93 4.02 9.16
C GLN A 108 -13.09 4.52 10.06
N LYS A 109 -13.52 5.77 9.93
CA LYS A 109 -14.68 6.27 10.64
C LYS A 109 -15.97 5.57 10.23
N ALA A 110 -16.18 5.30 8.95
CA ALA A 110 -17.33 4.53 8.48
C ALA A 110 -17.36 3.12 9.09
N ILE A 111 -16.21 2.50 9.30
CA ILE A 111 -16.12 1.20 9.96
C ILE A 111 -16.32 1.31 11.47
N PHE A 112 -15.62 2.21 12.16
CA PHE A 112 -15.49 2.19 13.63
C PHE A 112 -16.31 3.24 14.36
N SER A 113 -16.79 4.29 13.67
CA SER A 113 -17.49 5.45 14.23
C SER A 113 -18.78 5.77 13.47
N ARG A 114 -19.63 4.78 13.24
CA ARG A 114 -20.85 4.88 12.41
C ARG A 114 -21.76 6.06 12.76
N LYS A 115 -21.80 6.46 14.04
CA LYS A 115 -22.62 7.59 14.51
C LYS A 115 -22.13 8.94 13.99
N GLU A 116 -20.92 8.99 13.45
CA GLU A 116 -20.28 10.20 12.93
C GLU A 116 -20.43 10.34 11.41
N GLU A 117 -21.53 9.85 10.85
CA GLU A 117 -21.77 9.86 9.39
C GLU A 117 -21.59 11.24 8.77
N GLN A 118 -22.05 12.29 9.46
CA GLN A 118 -21.90 13.68 9.01
C GLN A 118 -20.44 14.13 8.86
N GLN A 119 -19.48 13.45 9.50
CA GLN A 119 -18.07 13.81 9.43
C GLN A 119 -17.34 13.08 8.29
N TYR A 120 -17.69 11.83 7.99
CA TYR A 120 -16.97 11.06 6.99
C TYR A 120 -17.64 11.03 5.61
N MET A 121 -18.96 11.12 5.53
CA MET A 121 -19.69 11.07 4.25
C MET A 121 -19.29 12.17 3.26
N PRO A 122 -19.07 13.44 3.67
CA PRO A 122 -18.61 14.47 2.74
C PRO A 122 -17.28 14.08 2.06
N VAL A 123 -16.31 13.57 2.83
CA VAL A 123 -15.00 13.13 2.30
C VAL A 123 -15.16 11.94 1.37
N LEU A 124 -16.05 11.00 1.68
CA LEU A 124 -16.34 9.87 0.80
C LEU A 124 -16.98 10.35 -0.52
N HIS A 125 -17.90 11.31 -0.48
CA HIS A 125 -18.53 11.89 -1.67
C HIS A 125 -17.54 12.62 -2.57
N GLU A 126 -16.58 13.35 -2.00
CA GLU A 126 -15.49 13.99 -2.76
C GLU A 126 -14.64 12.95 -3.52
N ASN A 127 -14.56 11.73 -3.01
CA ASN A 127 -13.88 10.60 -3.64
C ASN A 127 -14.83 9.70 -4.49
N HIS A 128 -16.01 10.20 -4.87
CA HIS A 128 -17.01 9.46 -5.64
C HIS A 128 -17.47 8.15 -4.98
N ILE A 129 -17.53 8.16 -3.65
CA ILE A 129 -18.03 7.05 -2.84
C ILE A 129 -19.36 7.46 -2.22
N HIS A 130 -20.42 6.71 -2.52
CA HIS A 130 -21.77 6.90 -2.01
C HIS A 130 -22.13 5.74 -1.07
N LYS A 131 -23.28 5.81 -0.41
CA LYS A 131 -23.72 4.77 0.55
C LYS A 131 -23.86 3.39 -0.07
N ASP A 132 -24.29 3.34 -1.31
CA ASP A 132 -24.47 2.15 -2.15
C ASP A 132 -23.19 1.69 -2.86
N THR A 133 -22.10 2.40 -2.68
CA THR A 133 -20.81 1.99 -3.25
C THR A 133 -20.35 0.69 -2.61
N GLU A 134 -20.09 -0.28 -3.45
CA GLU A 134 -19.66 -1.61 -3.05
C GLU A 134 -18.15 -1.71 -2.93
N PHE A 135 -17.70 -2.38 -1.86
CA PHE A 135 -16.31 -2.66 -1.56
C PHE A 135 -16.11 -4.14 -1.29
N PHE A 136 -15.00 -4.68 -1.74
CA PHE A 136 -14.52 -5.91 -1.16
C PHE A 136 -13.52 -5.65 -0.05
N MET A 137 -13.42 -6.58 0.88
CA MET A 137 -12.54 -6.45 2.05
C MET A 137 -11.70 -7.71 2.24
N ILE A 138 -10.44 -7.50 2.57
CA ILE A 138 -9.52 -8.53 3.02
C ILE A 138 -9.00 -8.11 4.39
N GLN A 139 -8.93 -9.07 5.32
CA GLN A 139 -8.37 -8.87 6.64
C GLN A 139 -7.16 -9.77 6.82
N CYS A 140 -6.05 -9.21 7.30
CA CYS A 140 -4.86 -9.95 7.65
C CYS A 140 -4.57 -9.80 9.14
N TYR A 141 -4.43 -10.91 9.84
CA TYR A 141 -4.11 -10.97 11.26
C TYR A 141 -2.68 -11.46 11.46
N PHE A 142 -1.91 -10.70 12.22
CA PHE A 142 -0.52 -11.01 12.59
C PHE A 142 -0.44 -11.22 14.09
N PRO A 143 -0.49 -12.45 14.59
CA PRO A 143 -0.42 -12.70 16.02
C PRO A 143 0.89 -12.18 16.63
N ALA A 144 0.80 -11.58 17.81
CA ALA A 144 2.00 -11.25 18.56
C ALA A 144 2.68 -12.54 19.04
N ASN A 145 3.94 -12.72 18.70
CA ASN A 145 4.75 -13.77 19.30
C ASN A 145 5.00 -13.42 20.77
N LYS A 146 4.71 -14.32 21.69
CA LYS A 146 4.90 -14.11 23.13
C LYS A 146 6.39 -14.07 23.54
N ASP A 147 7.28 -14.56 22.67
CA ASP A 147 8.71 -14.75 22.95
C ASP A 147 9.61 -13.64 22.35
N ILE A 148 9.01 -12.50 21.91
CA ILE A 148 9.73 -11.46 21.21
C ILE A 148 10.48 -10.54 22.18
N GLN A 149 11.81 -10.57 22.11
CA GLN A 149 12.70 -9.60 22.75
C GLN A 149 12.59 -8.21 22.07
N ALA A 150 13.06 -7.16 22.75
CA ALA A 150 12.84 -5.75 22.31
C ALA A 150 13.36 -5.42 20.90
N ASP A 151 14.37 -6.14 20.38
CA ASP A 151 14.93 -5.96 19.05
C ASP A 151 13.99 -6.36 17.91
N ASP A 152 13.06 -7.29 18.16
CA ASP A 152 12.08 -7.76 17.17
C ASP A 152 10.94 -6.76 16.86
N LYS A 153 10.77 -5.72 17.68
CA LYS A 153 9.73 -4.69 17.40
C LYS A 153 10.04 -3.89 16.13
N PHE A 154 11.31 -3.63 15.88
CA PHE A 154 11.75 -2.89 14.69
C PHE A 154 11.54 -3.73 13.42
N ASP A 155 11.85 -5.02 13.49
CA ASP A 155 11.66 -5.97 12.38
C ASP A 155 10.18 -6.14 12.03
N ASN A 156 9.29 -6.18 13.03
CA ASN A 156 7.85 -6.22 12.82
C ASN A 156 7.32 -5.01 12.05
N THR A 157 7.78 -3.81 12.38
CA THR A 157 7.33 -2.59 11.71
C THR A 157 7.75 -2.57 10.23
N GLN A 158 8.97 -2.95 9.92
CA GLN A 158 9.44 -3.07 8.54
C GLN A 158 8.66 -4.14 7.76
N PHE A 159 8.34 -5.24 8.41
CA PHE A 159 7.56 -6.32 7.83
C PHE A 159 6.15 -5.84 7.42
N PHE A 160 5.43 -5.12 8.31
CA PHE A 160 4.13 -4.55 8.00
C PHE A 160 4.20 -3.55 6.85
N TYR A 161 5.20 -2.66 6.85
CA TYR A 161 5.40 -1.73 5.75
C TYR A 161 5.62 -2.42 4.41
N ARG A 162 6.42 -3.47 4.38
CA ARG A 162 6.65 -4.26 3.16
C ARG A 162 5.35 -4.92 2.67
N PHE A 163 4.57 -5.49 3.59
CA PHE A 163 3.29 -6.12 3.27
C PHE A 163 2.29 -5.11 2.70
N ILE A 164 2.04 -4.01 3.40
CA ILE A 164 1.13 -2.94 2.97
C ILE A 164 1.54 -2.42 1.59
N ARG A 165 2.82 -2.14 1.40
CA ARG A 165 3.35 -1.61 0.16
C ARG A 165 3.14 -2.55 -1.04
N GLN A 166 3.36 -3.83 -0.85
CA GLN A 166 3.15 -4.80 -1.92
C GLN A 166 1.66 -4.89 -2.28
N CYS A 167 0.77 -4.86 -1.31
CA CYS A 167 -0.66 -4.79 -1.55
C CYS A 167 -1.05 -3.50 -2.30
N GLN A 168 -0.50 -2.35 -1.90
CA GLN A 168 -0.70 -1.07 -2.60
C GLN A 168 -0.24 -1.13 -4.05
N GLN A 169 0.90 -1.75 -4.32
CA GLN A 169 1.40 -1.92 -5.68
C GLN A 169 0.47 -2.77 -6.53
N ILE A 170 -0.02 -3.90 -6.02
CA ILE A 170 -0.98 -4.77 -6.73
C ILE A 170 -2.25 -3.99 -7.10
N PHE A 171 -2.79 -3.19 -6.17
CA PHE A 171 -3.96 -2.36 -6.43
C PHE A 171 -3.68 -1.25 -7.45
N ALA A 172 -2.55 -0.58 -7.34
CA ALA A 172 -2.16 0.50 -8.25
C ALA A 172 -1.98 0.01 -9.70
N GLU A 173 -1.33 -1.14 -9.91
CA GLU A 173 -1.16 -1.77 -11.23
C GLU A 173 -2.51 -2.09 -11.90
N LYS A 174 -3.52 -2.39 -11.12
CA LYS A 174 -4.89 -2.69 -11.59
C LYS A 174 -5.82 -1.48 -11.53
N LYS A 175 -5.33 -0.30 -11.18
CA LYS A 175 -6.11 0.95 -11.01
C LYS A 175 -7.29 0.78 -10.06
N VAL A 176 -7.11 -0.01 -9.02
CA VAL A 176 -8.11 -0.26 -7.98
C VAL A 176 -8.04 0.82 -6.91
N LEU A 177 -9.14 1.53 -6.69
CA LEU A 177 -9.25 2.44 -5.55
C LEU A 177 -9.22 1.60 -4.26
N SER A 178 -8.20 1.79 -3.44
CA SER A 178 -8.02 1.00 -2.23
C SER A 178 -7.52 1.84 -1.07
N VAL A 179 -7.94 1.45 0.11
CA VAL A 179 -7.41 1.94 1.39
C VAL A 179 -6.91 0.74 2.18
N ILE A 180 -5.70 0.87 2.69
CA ILE A 180 -5.06 -0.16 3.50
C ILE A 180 -4.60 0.49 4.80
N PHE A 181 -5.14 0.02 5.91
CA PHE A 181 -4.77 0.55 7.22
C PHE A 181 -4.46 -0.57 8.21
N GLN A 182 -3.66 -0.21 9.19
CA GLN A 182 -3.33 -1.10 10.31
C GLN A 182 -4.06 -0.64 11.56
N ARG A 183 -4.67 -1.60 12.25
CA ARG A 183 -5.22 -1.40 13.60
C ARG A 183 -4.88 -2.60 14.47
N ASP A 184 -4.18 -2.34 15.57
CA ASP A 184 -3.65 -3.39 16.45
C ASP A 184 -2.80 -4.42 15.67
N LEU A 185 -3.23 -5.67 15.71
CA LEU A 185 -2.57 -6.80 15.02
C LEU A 185 -3.20 -7.11 13.65
N TYR A 186 -4.06 -6.23 13.14
CA TYR A 186 -4.76 -6.43 11.88
C TYR A 186 -4.32 -5.41 10.83
N ILE A 187 -4.18 -5.87 9.59
CA ILE A 187 -4.12 -5.03 8.40
C ILE A 187 -5.42 -5.27 7.63
N THR A 188 -6.14 -4.20 7.36
CA THR A 188 -7.41 -4.22 6.63
C THR A 188 -7.21 -3.60 5.25
N LEU A 189 -7.61 -4.32 4.22
CA LEU A 189 -7.64 -3.86 2.84
C LEU A 189 -9.11 -3.67 2.45
N VAL A 190 -9.48 -2.45 2.10
CA VAL A 190 -10.82 -2.08 1.59
C VAL A 190 -10.63 -1.56 0.19
N ALA A 191 -11.30 -2.15 -0.80
CA ALA A 191 -11.07 -1.79 -2.19
C ALA A 191 -12.36 -1.77 -3.00
N LYS A 192 -12.49 -0.76 -3.87
CA LYS A 192 -13.54 -0.62 -4.88
C LYS A 192 -12.99 -1.05 -6.22
N MET A 193 -13.54 -2.12 -6.78
CA MET A 193 -13.10 -2.62 -8.08
C MET A 193 -13.66 -1.74 -9.21
N PRO A 194 -12.84 -1.30 -10.17
CA PRO A 194 -13.36 -0.67 -11.36
C PRO A 194 -14.10 -1.70 -12.25
N ALA A 195 -15.09 -1.22 -13.00
CA ALA A 195 -15.83 -2.04 -13.94
C ALA A 195 -14.89 -2.77 -14.90
N GLY A 196 -15.11 -4.08 -15.13
CA GLY A 196 -14.31 -4.90 -16.02
C GLY A 196 -12.99 -5.43 -15.43
N THR A 197 -12.68 -5.11 -14.18
CA THR A 197 -11.51 -5.67 -13.50
C THR A 197 -11.86 -7.06 -12.94
N GLU A 198 -11.03 -8.04 -13.25
CA GLU A 198 -11.18 -9.39 -12.69
C GLU A 198 -10.78 -9.42 -11.21
N ARG A 199 -11.76 -9.27 -10.32
CA ARG A 199 -11.59 -9.35 -8.86
C ARG A 199 -10.82 -10.61 -8.44
N ALA A 200 -11.15 -11.76 -9.04
CA ALA A 200 -10.49 -13.04 -8.74
C ALA A 200 -8.98 -12.98 -8.97
N ASN A 201 -8.53 -12.28 -10.01
CA ASN A 201 -7.10 -12.13 -10.32
C ASN A 201 -6.39 -11.30 -9.24
N VAL A 202 -6.97 -10.17 -8.83
CA VAL A 202 -6.42 -9.32 -7.76
C VAL A 202 -6.33 -10.09 -6.45
N ILE A 203 -7.40 -10.77 -6.06
CA ILE A 203 -7.44 -11.60 -4.84
C ILE A 203 -6.38 -12.70 -4.92
N GLN A 204 -6.23 -13.37 -6.07
CA GLN A 204 -5.26 -14.43 -6.25
C GLN A 204 -3.82 -13.93 -6.12
N GLN A 205 -3.50 -12.75 -6.66
CA GLN A 205 -2.17 -12.14 -6.49
C GLN A 205 -1.88 -11.84 -5.02
N ILE A 206 -2.85 -11.26 -4.29
CA ILE A 206 -2.70 -10.99 -2.85
C ILE A 206 -2.56 -12.30 -2.06
N LYS A 207 -3.32 -13.36 -2.39
CA LYS A 207 -3.20 -14.69 -1.76
C LYS A 207 -1.80 -15.26 -1.96
N THR A 208 -1.32 -15.34 -3.20
CA THR A 208 0.00 -15.89 -3.54
C THR A 208 1.11 -15.14 -2.82
N PHE A 209 1.01 -13.80 -2.79
CA PHE A 209 1.94 -12.97 -2.06
C PHE A 209 1.88 -13.24 -0.55
N SER A 210 0.68 -13.32 0.02
CA SER A 210 0.47 -13.58 1.45
C SER A 210 1.00 -14.95 1.88
N GLU A 211 0.92 -15.97 1.03
CA GLU A 211 1.52 -17.28 1.28
C GLU A 211 3.05 -17.20 1.41
N SER A 212 3.69 -16.38 0.58
CA SER A 212 5.14 -16.16 0.67
C SER A 212 5.53 -15.45 1.97
N PHE A 213 4.69 -14.55 2.45
CA PHE A 213 4.86 -13.87 3.74
C PHE A 213 4.59 -14.80 4.93
N ALA A 214 3.57 -15.64 4.83
CA ALA A 214 3.22 -16.60 5.87
C ALA A 214 4.35 -17.61 6.18
N ARG A 215 5.25 -17.86 5.21
CA ARG A 215 6.46 -18.68 5.42
C ARG A 215 7.54 -18.00 6.27
N GLN A 216 7.53 -16.67 6.30
CA GLN A 216 8.49 -15.86 7.04
C GLN A 216 7.96 -15.45 8.42
N LYS A 217 6.66 -15.24 8.52
CA LYS A 217 5.98 -14.82 9.74
C LYS A 217 4.55 -15.34 9.79
N GLU A 218 4.08 -15.65 10.99
CA GLU A 218 2.71 -16.10 11.23
C GLU A 218 1.71 -15.05 10.73
N LEU A 219 0.94 -15.41 9.72
CA LEU A 219 -0.07 -14.57 9.04
C LEU A 219 -1.32 -15.41 8.80
N TYR A 220 -2.47 -14.85 9.15
CA TYR A 220 -3.78 -15.42 8.85
C TYR A 220 -4.60 -14.39 8.07
N MET A 221 -5.05 -14.76 6.88
CA MET A 221 -5.80 -13.89 5.98
C MET A 221 -7.22 -14.40 5.82
N ALA A 222 -8.18 -13.50 5.93
CA ALA A 222 -9.58 -13.74 5.61
C ALA A 222 -9.98 -12.89 4.40
N VAL A 223 -10.63 -13.51 3.43
CA VAL A 223 -11.08 -12.87 2.19
C VAL A 223 -12.60 -12.85 2.19
N GLY A 224 -13.18 -11.66 2.00
CA GLY A 224 -14.63 -11.51 1.82
C GLY A 224 -15.06 -12.03 0.46
N ASP A 225 -16.10 -12.84 0.42
CA ASP A 225 -16.62 -13.45 -0.82
C ASP A 225 -17.52 -12.49 -1.58
N GLU A 226 -18.31 -11.70 -0.84
CA GLU A 226 -19.23 -10.72 -1.39
C GLU A 226 -18.75 -9.30 -1.14
N GLU A 227 -19.06 -8.41 -2.06
CA GLU A 227 -18.92 -6.98 -1.87
C GLU A 227 -19.91 -6.49 -0.81
N THR A 228 -19.55 -5.41 -0.13
CA THR A 228 -20.36 -4.83 0.93
C THR A 228 -20.43 -3.32 0.76
N VAL A 229 -21.58 -2.74 1.06
CA VAL A 229 -21.79 -1.30 1.02
C VAL A 229 -21.22 -0.61 2.27
N VAL A 230 -21.03 0.70 2.17
CA VAL A 230 -20.41 1.52 3.25
C VAL A 230 -21.05 1.27 4.62
N GLU A 231 -22.37 1.14 4.69
CA GLU A 231 -23.10 0.95 5.94
C GLU A 231 -22.78 -0.37 6.65
N ASN A 232 -22.38 -1.39 5.89
CA ASN A 232 -22.14 -2.74 6.39
C ASN A 232 -20.63 -3.08 6.54
N LEU A 233 -19.74 -2.09 6.34
CA LEU A 233 -18.29 -2.29 6.46
C LEU A 233 -17.86 -2.79 7.84
N TRP A 234 -18.53 -2.35 8.92
CA TRP A 234 -18.24 -2.82 10.28
C TRP A 234 -18.55 -4.31 10.47
N GLU A 235 -19.72 -4.75 9.99
CA GLU A 235 -20.11 -6.17 10.05
C GLU A 235 -19.11 -7.03 9.28
N LYS A 236 -18.74 -6.60 8.07
CA LYS A 236 -17.73 -7.28 7.26
C LYS A 236 -16.38 -7.34 7.98
N TYR A 237 -15.91 -6.22 8.54
CA TYR A 237 -14.69 -6.15 9.33
C TYR A 237 -14.70 -7.15 10.49
N ARG A 238 -15.78 -7.18 11.26
CA ARG A 238 -15.94 -8.06 12.40
C ARG A 238 -15.91 -9.54 11.99
N ASP A 239 -16.64 -9.88 10.94
CA ASP A 239 -16.77 -11.25 10.47
C ASP A 239 -15.44 -11.78 9.91
N LEU A 240 -14.73 -10.97 9.13
CA LEU A 240 -13.40 -11.33 8.64
C LEU A 240 -12.34 -11.38 9.77
N SER A 241 -12.44 -10.49 10.77
CA SER A 241 -11.54 -10.57 11.95
C SER A 241 -11.76 -11.86 12.75
N TYR A 242 -13.00 -12.32 12.84
CA TYR A 242 -13.30 -13.62 13.45
C TYR A 242 -12.74 -14.76 12.60
N LEU A 243 -12.92 -14.71 11.28
CA LEU A 243 -12.42 -15.73 10.36
C LEU A 243 -10.90 -15.87 10.39
N CYS A 244 -10.16 -14.77 10.52
CA CYS A 244 -8.71 -14.81 10.73
C CYS A 244 -8.34 -15.59 12.00
N ARG A 245 -9.03 -15.34 13.10
CA ARG A 245 -8.78 -16.05 14.39
C ARG A 245 -9.19 -17.52 14.31
N TRP A 246 -10.28 -17.81 13.64
CA TRP A 246 -10.72 -19.18 13.37
C TRP A 246 -9.69 -19.93 12.52
N GLY A 247 -9.17 -19.30 11.45
CA GLY A 247 -8.08 -19.84 10.64
C GLY A 247 -6.85 -20.20 11.49
N ARG A 248 -6.47 -19.30 12.41
CA ARG A 248 -5.38 -19.56 13.35
C ARG A 248 -5.62 -20.82 14.20
N GLN A 249 -6.82 -20.96 14.74
CA GLN A 249 -7.16 -22.16 15.55
C GLN A 249 -7.14 -23.44 14.73
N LYS A 250 -7.44 -23.37 13.44
CA LYS A 250 -7.44 -24.51 12.51
C LYS A 250 -6.09 -24.72 11.79
N GLY A 251 -5.10 -23.86 12.01
CA GLY A 251 -3.82 -23.91 11.30
C GLY A 251 -3.94 -23.59 9.81
N LYS A 252 -4.97 -22.84 9.42
CA LYS A 252 -5.25 -22.44 8.03
C LYS A 252 -4.93 -20.98 7.80
N ASN A 253 -3.90 -20.71 7.01
CA ASN A 253 -3.39 -19.35 6.81
C ASN A 253 -4.30 -18.45 5.96
N ILE A 254 -5.08 -19.02 5.02
CA ILE A 254 -5.99 -18.28 4.16
C ILE A 254 -7.37 -18.92 4.24
N CYS A 255 -8.37 -18.14 4.63
CA CYS A 255 -9.77 -18.53 4.76
C CYS A 255 -10.65 -17.65 3.87
N GLN A 256 -11.72 -18.24 3.30
CA GLN A 256 -12.75 -17.52 2.59
C GLN A 256 -14.01 -17.41 3.45
N GLU A 257 -14.77 -16.35 3.27
CA GLU A 257 -15.94 -16.05 4.12
C GLU A 257 -17.01 -17.15 4.03
N GLU A 258 -17.18 -17.80 2.89
CA GLU A 258 -18.08 -18.93 2.71
C GLU A 258 -17.78 -20.11 3.64
N GLU A 259 -16.52 -20.24 4.09
CA GLU A 259 -16.11 -21.31 5.02
C GLU A 259 -16.69 -21.13 6.44
N LEU A 260 -17.21 -19.95 6.76
CA LEU A 260 -17.90 -19.70 8.02
C LEU A 260 -19.20 -20.53 8.13
N GLY A 261 -19.86 -20.83 7.00
CA GLY A 261 -21.09 -21.60 6.97
C GLY A 261 -22.11 -21.13 8.04
N ILE A 262 -22.64 -22.05 8.82
CA ILE A 262 -23.56 -21.75 9.95
C ILE A 262 -22.95 -20.81 10.98
N SER A 263 -21.64 -20.79 11.16
CA SER A 263 -20.96 -19.90 12.12
C SER A 263 -21.21 -18.41 11.80
N ARG A 264 -21.54 -18.06 10.55
CA ARG A 264 -21.93 -16.69 10.16
C ARG A 264 -23.22 -16.25 10.88
N LEU A 265 -24.22 -17.14 11.01
CA LEU A 265 -25.45 -16.86 11.76
C LEU A 265 -25.15 -16.58 13.24
N TRP A 266 -24.18 -17.27 13.81
CA TRP A 266 -23.80 -17.11 15.18
C TRP A 266 -23.08 -15.78 15.45
N LEU A 267 -22.29 -15.29 14.49
CA LEU A 267 -21.67 -13.97 14.56
C LEU A 267 -22.69 -12.83 14.53
N SER A 268 -23.81 -13.01 13.82
CA SER A 268 -24.88 -12.02 13.72
C SER A 268 -25.63 -11.82 15.04
N ILE A 269 -25.60 -12.80 15.98
CA ILE A 269 -26.30 -12.76 17.27
C ILE A 269 -25.57 -11.87 18.30
N GLY A 270 -24.38 -11.35 18.00
CA GLY A 270 -23.74 -10.26 18.76
C GLY A 270 -23.16 -10.61 20.14
N ASN A 271 -23.27 -11.83 20.62
CA ASN A 271 -22.76 -12.20 21.93
C ASN A 271 -21.88 -13.47 21.90
N ILE A 272 -20.65 -13.28 21.43
CA ILE A 272 -19.66 -14.37 21.26
C ILE A 272 -19.45 -15.17 22.56
N LYS A 273 -19.42 -14.53 23.74
CA LYS A 273 -19.24 -15.22 25.02
C LYS A 273 -20.38 -16.18 25.37
N LYS A 274 -21.62 -15.82 25.03
CA LYS A 274 -22.76 -16.74 25.20
C LYS A 274 -22.67 -17.95 24.26
N LEU A 275 -22.12 -17.74 23.08
CA LEU A 275 -21.96 -18.78 22.07
C LEU A 275 -20.82 -19.75 22.41
N GLU A 276 -19.70 -19.25 22.90
CA GLU A 276 -18.60 -20.08 23.39
C GLU A 276 -19.06 -20.95 24.55
N LYS A 277 -19.82 -20.37 25.50
CA LYS A 277 -20.40 -21.11 26.61
C LYS A 277 -21.39 -22.18 26.12
N TYR A 278 -22.29 -21.84 25.18
CA TYR A 278 -23.23 -22.81 24.62
C TYR A 278 -22.54 -23.95 23.87
N ARG A 279 -21.46 -23.64 23.14
CA ARG A 279 -20.64 -24.65 22.46
C ARG A 279 -19.98 -25.59 23.45
N GLU A 280 -19.47 -25.09 24.60
CA GLU A 280 -18.84 -25.87 25.64
C GLU A 280 -19.86 -26.74 26.42
N GLU A 281 -21.13 -26.30 26.48
CA GLU A 281 -22.20 -27.06 27.11
C GLU A 281 -22.81 -28.16 26.22
N MET A 282 -22.61 -28.06 24.87
CA MET A 282 -23.22 -28.98 23.89
C MET A 282 -22.22 -29.98 23.29
N LEU A 283 -20.92 -29.88 23.61
CA LEU A 283 -19.86 -30.82 23.22
C LEU A 283 -19.32 -31.57 24.44
#